data_0a0387469b19efb8638cb4e991c7f000
#
_entry.id   0a0387469b19efb8638cb4e991c7f000
#
_cell.length_a   1.000
_cell.length_b   1.000
_cell.length_c   1.000
_cell.angle_alpha   90.00
_cell.angle_beta   90.00
_cell.angle_gamma   90.00
#
_symmetry.space_group_name_H-M   'P 1'
#
loop_
_entity.id
_entity.type
_entity.pdbx_description
1 polymer ?
#
loop_
_entity_poly.entity_id
_entity_poly.type
_entity_poly.pdbx_seq_one_letter_code
_entity_poly.pdbx_strand_id
1 'polypeptide(L)'
;MRLTWEVETILSTNAEDVALSRLPSTTCTGEQFIARTIEQVWAKAKPELWFIYFKRDACGATIKRDDYGKSTEFGWEIDHIVPVSKGGTDELENLQPLHWENNRHKGEDFPDWTCKKRR
;
A
#
# COMPACT_ATOMS: atom_id res chain seq x y z
N MET A 1 6.86 -35.98 4.76
CA MET A 1 6.77 -35.57 6.11
C MET A 1 6.77 -34.11 6.29
N ARG A 2 7.83 -33.45 5.95
CA ARG A 2 7.87 -32.01 6.11
C ARG A 2 6.81 -31.28 5.33
N LEU A 3 6.46 -31.80 4.17
CA LEU A 3 5.43 -31.17 3.33
C LEU A 3 4.10 -31.08 4.04
N THR A 4 3.81 -32.04 4.90
CA THR A 4 2.55 -32.05 5.61
C THR A 4 2.43 -30.88 6.57
N TRP A 5 3.47 -30.61 7.35
CA TRP A 5 3.35 -29.49 8.26
C TRP A 5 3.45 -28.14 7.55
N GLU A 6 4.13 -28.08 6.42
CA GLU A 6 4.15 -26.86 5.66
C GLU A 6 2.75 -26.53 5.14
N VAL A 7 2.03 -27.54 4.69
CA VAL A 7 0.64 -27.37 4.23
C VAL A 7 -0.23 -26.92 5.40
N GLU A 8 -0.07 -27.54 6.56
CA GLU A 8 -0.83 -27.19 7.74
C GLU A 8 -0.60 -25.73 8.14
N THR A 9 0.66 -25.28 8.07
CA THR A 9 1.00 -23.91 8.39
C THR A 9 0.27 -22.94 7.45
N ILE A 10 0.26 -23.25 6.16
CA ILE A 10 -0.41 -22.41 5.17
C ILE A 10 -1.91 -22.37 5.41
N LEU A 11 -2.50 -23.55 5.67
CA LEU A 11 -3.93 -23.66 5.83
C LEU A 11 -4.45 -23.04 7.14
N SER A 12 -3.58 -22.86 8.12
CA SER A 12 -3.99 -22.31 9.39
C SER A 12 -4.00 -20.78 9.45
N THR A 13 -3.47 -20.14 8.40
CA THR A 13 -3.40 -18.68 8.36
C THR A 13 -4.79 -18.08 8.18
N ASN A 14 -5.17 -17.18 9.07
CA ASN A 14 -6.45 -16.46 8.97
C ASN A 14 -6.20 -15.00 8.56
N ALA A 15 -7.26 -14.23 8.39
CA ALA A 15 -7.16 -12.85 7.92
C ALA A 15 -6.32 -11.97 8.85
N GLU A 16 -6.42 -12.17 10.15
CA GLU A 16 -5.68 -11.40 11.11
C GLU A 16 -4.18 -11.70 11.04
N ASP A 17 -3.84 -12.97 10.92
CA ASP A 17 -2.43 -13.38 10.78
C ASP A 17 -1.83 -12.84 9.49
N VAL A 18 -2.59 -12.85 8.40
CA VAL A 18 -2.16 -12.27 7.14
C VAL A 18 -1.89 -10.78 7.30
N ALA A 19 -2.79 -10.06 7.97
CA ALA A 19 -2.62 -8.63 8.18
C ALA A 19 -1.36 -8.31 8.98
N LEU A 20 -1.06 -9.09 10.02
CA LEU A 20 0.12 -8.89 10.86
C LEU A 20 1.43 -9.20 10.15
N SER A 21 1.42 -10.21 9.27
CA SER A 21 2.63 -10.64 8.57
C SER A 21 2.79 -10.05 7.17
N ARG A 22 1.79 -9.32 6.71
CA ARG A 22 1.74 -8.78 5.36
C ARG A 22 2.76 -7.66 5.18
N LEU A 23 3.49 -7.69 4.06
CA LEU A 23 4.39 -6.60 3.70
C LEU A 23 3.60 -5.38 3.25
N PRO A 24 4.18 -4.18 3.36
CA PRO A 24 3.53 -2.98 2.83
C PRO A 24 3.24 -3.12 1.35
N SER A 25 2.18 -2.46 0.89
CA SER A 25 1.81 -2.42 -0.52
C SER A 25 1.54 -3.80 -1.12
N THR A 26 0.84 -4.65 -0.36
CA THR A 26 0.39 -5.95 -0.85
C THR A 26 -1.11 -6.08 -0.66
N THR A 27 -1.73 -7.03 -1.38
CA THR A 27 -3.16 -7.27 -1.28
C THR A 27 -3.56 -7.76 0.11
N CYS A 28 -4.87 -7.89 0.35
CA CYS A 28 -5.39 -8.42 1.62
C CYS A 28 -4.82 -9.79 1.96
N THR A 29 -4.41 -10.57 0.97
CA THR A 29 -3.81 -11.89 1.18
C THR A 29 -2.29 -11.88 1.06
N GLY A 30 -1.68 -10.70 0.99
CA GLY A 30 -0.23 -10.56 0.99
C GLY A 30 0.43 -10.71 -0.37
N GLU A 31 -0.33 -10.64 -1.45
CA GLU A 31 0.19 -10.76 -2.81
C GLU A 31 0.57 -9.40 -3.38
N GLN A 32 1.42 -9.41 -4.42
CA GLN A 32 1.72 -8.18 -5.16
C GLN A 32 0.47 -7.71 -5.91
N PHE A 33 0.28 -6.40 -5.97
CA PHE A 33 -0.76 -5.85 -6.82
C PHE A 33 -0.37 -6.03 -8.30
N ILE A 34 -1.35 -6.32 -9.14
CA ILE A 34 -1.10 -6.44 -10.58
C ILE A 34 -0.86 -5.06 -11.20
N ALA A 35 -0.16 -5.04 -12.33
CA ALA A 35 0.21 -3.79 -13.00
C ALA A 35 -0.97 -2.87 -13.25
N ARG A 36 -2.10 -3.42 -13.66
CA ARG A 36 -3.31 -2.62 -13.91
C ARG A 36 -3.78 -1.88 -12.66
N THR A 37 -3.78 -2.56 -11.53
CA THR A 37 -4.18 -1.93 -10.26
C THR A 37 -3.21 -0.83 -9.88
N ILE A 38 -1.91 -1.06 -10.04
CA ILE A 38 -0.89 -0.06 -9.75
C ILE A 38 -1.14 1.21 -10.58
N GLU A 39 -1.44 1.05 -11.88
CA GLU A 39 -1.74 2.19 -12.73
C GLU A 39 -3.02 2.92 -12.31
N GLN A 40 -4.04 2.18 -11.92
CA GLN A 40 -5.30 2.77 -11.48
C GLN A 40 -5.12 3.55 -10.17
N VAL A 41 -4.29 3.05 -9.28
CA VAL A 41 -4.00 3.76 -8.03
C VAL A 41 -3.13 4.98 -8.29
N TRP A 42 -2.11 4.84 -9.16
CA TRP A 42 -1.30 5.99 -9.56
C TRP A 42 -2.15 7.13 -10.10
N ALA A 43 -3.18 6.79 -10.89
CA ALA A 43 -4.08 7.78 -11.48
C ALA A 43 -4.84 8.59 -10.42
N LYS A 44 -4.95 8.11 -9.21
CA LYS A 44 -5.65 8.81 -8.12
C LYS A 44 -4.78 9.90 -7.47
N ALA A 45 -3.48 9.88 -7.69
CA ALA A 45 -2.59 10.87 -7.11
C ALA A 45 -2.79 12.23 -7.79
N LYS A 46 -2.50 13.30 -7.04
CA LYS A 46 -2.68 14.66 -7.54
C LYS A 46 -1.59 15.01 -8.56
N PRO A 47 -1.93 15.44 -9.76
CA PRO A 47 -0.94 15.77 -10.78
C PRO A 47 0.00 16.92 -10.38
N GLU A 48 1.24 16.85 -10.86
CA GLU A 48 2.17 17.96 -10.85
C GLU A 48 2.09 18.63 -12.22
N LEU A 49 1.91 19.95 -12.24
CA LEU A 49 1.65 20.67 -13.50
C LEU A 49 2.74 20.53 -14.55
N TRP A 50 3.99 20.48 -14.14
CA TRP A 50 5.13 20.55 -15.06
C TRP A 50 5.86 19.23 -15.30
N PHE A 51 5.50 18.19 -14.53
CA PHE A 51 6.23 16.93 -14.55
C PHE A 51 5.28 15.75 -14.60
N ILE A 52 5.13 15.14 -15.77
CA ILE A 52 4.16 14.06 -15.97
C ILE A 52 4.50 12.78 -15.20
N TYR A 53 5.77 12.60 -14.82
CA TYR A 53 6.20 11.41 -14.08
C TYR A 53 6.11 11.58 -12.57
N PHE A 54 5.74 12.77 -12.12
CA PHE A 54 5.62 13.07 -10.70
C PHE A 54 4.19 13.44 -10.37
N LYS A 55 3.75 13.04 -9.19
CA LYS A 55 2.45 13.41 -8.65
C LYS A 55 2.61 13.64 -7.15
N ARG A 56 1.53 14.03 -6.50
CA ARG A 56 1.52 14.21 -5.05
C ARG A 56 0.53 13.26 -4.42
N ASP A 57 0.91 12.72 -3.26
CA ASP A 57 0.01 11.87 -2.49
C ASP A 57 -0.96 12.73 -1.65
N ALA A 58 -1.79 12.06 -0.83
CA ALA A 58 -2.78 12.74 0.01
C ALA A 58 -2.16 13.71 1.01
N CYS A 59 -0.91 13.52 1.35
CA CYS A 59 -0.17 14.39 2.27
C CYS A 59 0.52 15.56 1.55
N GLY A 60 0.52 15.55 0.23
CA GLY A 60 1.25 16.53 -0.58
C GLY A 60 2.69 16.11 -0.88
N ALA A 61 3.09 14.92 -0.49
CA ALA A 61 4.45 14.42 -0.75
C ALA A 61 4.60 14.05 -2.22
N THR A 62 5.74 14.41 -2.80
CA THR A 62 6.05 14.08 -4.19
C THR A 62 6.38 12.61 -4.33
N ILE A 63 5.76 11.97 -5.30
CA ILE A 63 6.00 10.58 -5.66
C ILE A 63 6.28 10.48 -7.15
N LYS A 64 7.08 9.49 -7.54
CA LYS A 64 7.47 9.29 -8.94
C LYS A 64 6.91 7.98 -9.44
N ARG A 65 6.32 7.99 -10.65
CA ARG A 65 5.65 6.81 -11.21
C ARG A 65 6.51 5.55 -11.12
N ASP A 66 7.78 5.65 -11.54
CA ASP A 66 8.65 4.48 -11.63
C ASP A 66 9.25 4.04 -10.30
N ASP A 67 8.99 4.78 -9.23
CA ASP A 67 9.53 4.45 -7.92
C ASP A 67 8.53 3.67 -7.06
N TYR A 68 7.53 3.07 -7.69
CA TYR A 68 6.61 2.19 -6.99
C TYR A 68 7.36 1.05 -6.30
N GLY A 69 7.06 0.83 -5.03
CA GLY A 69 7.66 -0.24 -4.25
C GLY A 69 9.08 0.02 -3.79
N LYS A 70 9.60 1.22 -4.01
CA LYS A 70 10.97 1.57 -3.62
C LYS A 70 10.99 2.50 -2.42
N SER A 71 11.99 2.33 -1.55
CA SER A 71 12.19 3.21 -0.39
C SER A 71 13.19 4.31 -0.75
N THR A 72 12.88 5.06 -1.81
CA THR A 72 13.68 6.16 -2.33
C THR A 72 13.02 7.49 -1.99
N GLU A 73 13.66 8.59 -2.40
CA GLU A 73 13.13 9.93 -2.13
C GLU A 73 11.69 10.10 -2.63
N PHE A 74 11.37 9.52 -3.79
CA PHE A 74 10.05 9.64 -4.39
C PHE A 74 9.31 8.31 -4.47
N GLY A 75 9.75 7.34 -3.67
CA GLY A 75 9.13 6.02 -3.63
C GLY A 75 7.73 6.06 -3.06
N TRP A 76 6.86 5.18 -3.55
CA TRP A 76 5.49 5.15 -3.10
C TRP A 76 4.95 3.74 -3.04
N GLU A 77 3.88 3.60 -2.31
CA GLU A 77 3.24 2.33 -2.03
C GLU A 77 1.73 2.48 -2.15
N ILE A 78 1.05 1.37 -2.37
CA ILE A 78 -0.40 1.35 -2.33
C ILE A 78 -0.82 1.12 -0.88
N ASP A 79 -1.65 2.02 -0.37
CA ASP A 79 -2.18 1.95 0.98
C ASP A 79 -3.66 1.57 0.96
N HIS A 80 -4.07 0.75 1.91
CA HIS A 80 -5.47 0.50 2.17
C HIS A 80 -5.99 1.62 3.06
N ILE A 81 -6.92 2.43 2.54
CA ILE A 81 -7.48 3.56 3.30
C ILE A 81 -8.05 3.05 4.61
N VAL A 82 -8.94 2.06 4.55
CA VAL A 82 -9.32 1.27 5.70
C VAL A 82 -8.34 0.11 5.74
N PRO A 83 -7.52 0.00 6.79
CA PRO A 83 -6.53 -1.06 6.87
C PRO A 83 -7.13 -2.46 6.79
N VAL A 84 -6.36 -3.40 6.26
CA VAL A 84 -6.79 -4.79 6.17
C VAL A 84 -7.17 -5.33 7.56
N SER A 85 -6.40 -5.00 8.58
CA SER A 85 -6.69 -5.41 9.96
C SER A 85 -8.01 -4.88 10.49
N LYS A 86 -8.58 -3.87 9.85
CA LYS A 86 -9.86 -3.28 10.23
C LYS A 86 -10.96 -3.58 9.20
N GLY A 87 -10.75 -4.60 8.39
CA GLY A 87 -11.76 -5.04 7.42
C GLY A 87 -11.65 -4.38 6.05
N GLY A 88 -10.59 -3.64 5.79
CA GLY A 88 -10.40 -3.00 4.49
C GLY A 88 -10.20 -4.01 3.37
N THR A 89 -10.70 -3.68 2.18
CA THR A 89 -10.69 -4.55 1.01
C THR A 89 -9.71 -4.05 -0.04
N ASP A 90 -9.51 -4.87 -1.09
CA ASP A 90 -8.69 -4.50 -2.23
C ASP A 90 -9.45 -3.74 -3.32
N GLU A 91 -10.69 -3.33 -3.03
CA GLU A 91 -11.46 -2.52 -3.98
C GLU A 91 -10.74 -1.21 -4.25
N LEU A 92 -10.77 -0.74 -5.50
CA LEU A 92 -10.05 0.47 -5.87
C LEU A 92 -10.42 1.67 -5.01
N GLU A 93 -11.67 1.77 -4.58
CA GLU A 93 -12.15 2.84 -3.71
C GLU A 93 -11.43 2.85 -2.36
N ASN A 94 -10.90 1.72 -1.94
CA ASN A 94 -10.18 1.59 -0.67
C ASN A 94 -8.67 1.68 -0.83
N LEU A 95 -8.17 1.96 -2.01
CA LEU A 95 -6.73 2.03 -2.28
C LEU A 95 -6.33 3.46 -2.61
N GLN A 96 -5.15 3.85 -2.14
CA GLN A 96 -4.60 5.17 -2.45
C GLN A 96 -3.08 5.10 -2.56
N PRO A 97 -2.47 5.99 -3.36
CA PRO A 97 -1.01 6.06 -3.42
C PRO A 97 -0.51 6.92 -2.27
N LEU A 98 0.48 6.44 -1.54
CA LEU A 98 1.15 7.21 -0.50
C LEU A 98 2.66 7.08 -0.67
N HIS A 99 3.38 8.16 -0.42
CA HIS A 99 4.82 8.08 -0.27
C HIS A 99 5.12 7.01 0.78
N TRP A 100 6.15 6.23 0.58
CA TRP A 100 6.42 5.08 1.46
C TRP A 100 6.57 5.48 2.94
N GLU A 101 7.14 6.65 3.22
CA GLU A 101 7.26 7.10 4.61
C GLU A 101 5.90 7.41 5.22
N ASN A 102 5.00 8.02 4.44
CA ASN A 102 3.64 8.30 4.91
C ASN A 102 2.85 7.02 5.10
N ASN A 103 3.02 6.07 4.20
CA ASN A 103 2.32 4.79 4.31
C ASN A 103 2.74 4.05 5.59
N ARG A 104 4.03 4.00 5.86
CA ARG A 104 4.54 3.32 7.03
C ARG A 104 4.20 4.05 8.32
N HIS A 105 4.17 5.36 8.27
CA HIS A 105 3.78 6.16 9.43
C HIS A 105 2.28 6.02 9.73
N LYS A 106 1.45 5.98 8.70
CA LYS A 106 0.01 5.73 8.87
C LYS A 106 -0.23 4.37 9.51
N GLY A 107 0.48 3.35 9.07
CA GLY A 107 0.30 2.00 9.60
C GLY A 107 -1.16 1.56 9.50
N GLU A 108 -1.71 1.12 10.61
CA GLU A 108 -3.09 0.62 10.71
C GLU A 108 -4.07 1.68 11.22
N ASP A 109 -3.67 2.94 11.22
CA ASP A 109 -4.53 4.02 11.71
C ASP A 109 -5.64 4.35 10.73
N PHE A 110 -6.84 4.48 11.24
CA PHE A 110 -8.03 4.88 10.49
C PHE A 110 -9.15 5.19 11.48
N PRO A 111 -9.94 6.26 11.28
CA PRO A 111 -9.84 7.21 10.16
C PRO A 111 -8.78 8.30 10.37
N ASP A 112 -8.35 8.53 11.60
CA ASP A 112 -7.43 9.62 11.91
C ASP A 112 -5.99 9.14 11.87
N TRP A 113 -5.17 9.82 11.07
CA TRP A 113 -3.75 9.57 10.97
C TRP A 113 -3.04 10.84 10.54
N THR A 114 -1.72 10.87 10.72
CA THR A 114 -0.93 12.04 10.44
C THR A 114 0.09 11.77 9.34
N CYS A 115 0.46 12.83 8.64
CA CYS A 115 1.48 12.75 7.58
C CYS A 115 2.86 12.91 8.18
N LYS A 116 3.80 12.10 7.72
CA LYS A 116 5.20 12.25 8.06
C LYS A 116 5.91 13.17 7.08
N LYS A 117 5.61 13.02 5.80
CA LYS A 117 6.25 13.77 4.72
C LYS A 117 5.17 14.52 3.92
N ARG A 118 5.39 15.82 3.71
CA ARG A 118 4.41 16.67 3.02
C ARG A 118 4.92 17.28 1.72
N ARG A 119 6.14 16.92 1.33
CA ARG A 119 6.72 17.43 0.09
C ARG A 119 7.59 16.39 -0.58
#